data_d5d141c105db4fe8b8308e64f1e31565
#
_entry.id   d5d141c105db4fe8b8308e64f1e31565
#
_cell.length_a   1.000
_cell.length_b   1.000
_cell.length_c   1.000
_cell.angle_alpha   90.00
_cell.angle_beta   90.00
_cell.angle_gamma   90.00
#
_symmetry.space_group_name_H-M   'P 1'
#
loop_
_entity.id
_entity.type
_entity.pdbx_description
1 polymer ?
#
loop_
_entity_poly.entity_id
_entity_poly.type
_entity_poly.pdbx_seq_one_letter_code
_entity_poly.pdbx_strand_id
1 'polypeptide(L)'
;MLKMLTTKGSSLALALMLLLVTVLAGCSSDSSSSSGKEADGEWAGQKVKVQLIGDFSMDDSTDPITGVKTTGLQVLKDEFEKQHPGAKVEFILMPWEGYTEKTQAMLTSGEADVYQMPGIADFAPQGLLEPLQPFIDKDSEFNPDIFIDQQLDGWKALGPESEELEIYGLPFFGDARFITYDKKLFDDWGVEYLSENPTMEEISEKAAKMTGKNPVTGEQNYGIWFRGDWSSAFTLINAAEGIGGKWGSGFAWNEVKLEFNSSEMLKGLEWLLEMQKLAPEGIVSNQGNEKWLTKDNNIGIMLNTGPGELVKQIEAQGLEDRIAISQEFKNEEGKGGMFAGSPITIAKSSENKELAWEWLKFATSDFAQEYFYDTGAAFPSVKSALEWESVKKHEDILGPVFKAMSTPYTPRYHWAAAQPRFILTSEIEAALTGKRSAKDALEKAQKESTEWLETR
;
A
#
# COMPACT_ATOMS: atom_id res chain seq x y z
N MET A 1 -38.19 -48.86 10.08
CA MET A 1 -37.57 -50.03 10.76
C MET A 1 -36.32 -49.52 11.45
N LEU A 2 -36.46 -49.30 12.74
CA LEU A 2 -35.99 -50.08 13.88
C LEU A 2 -34.46 -50.08 13.99
N LYS A 3 -33.81 -49.72 15.06
CA LYS A 3 -34.16 -49.63 16.50
C LYS A 3 -33.12 -48.75 17.24
N MET A 4 -33.63 -48.00 18.19
CA MET A 4 -32.94 -47.48 19.36
C MET A 4 -32.23 -48.61 20.13
N LEU A 5 -31.16 -48.28 20.82
CA LEU A 5 -30.90 -48.84 22.13
C LEU A 5 -30.07 -47.85 22.98
N THR A 6 -30.68 -47.50 24.07
CA THR A 6 -30.22 -46.73 25.23
C THR A 6 -29.51 -47.66 26.23
N THR A 7 -28.53 -47.13 26.97
CA THR A 7 -28.26 -47.43 28.42
C THR A 7 -27.33 -46.34 28.93
N LYS A 8 -27.64 -45.58 29.83
CA LYS A 8 -27.87 -45.35 31.28
C LYS A 8 -26.78 -45.93 32.17
N GLY A 9 -26.30 -45.05 33.04
CA GLY A 9 -25.87 -45.39 34.41
C GLY A 9 -24.55 -44.72 34.76
N SER A 10 -24.58 -43.72 35.55
CA SER A 10 -24.58 -43.49 37.02
C SER A 10 -23.17 -43.25 37.53
N SER A 11 -22.85 -42.09 38.00
CA SER A 11 -23.04 -41.42 39.29
C SER A 11 -21.91 -41.64 40.31
N LEU A 12 -21.47 -40.53 40.90
CA LEU A 12 -21.00 -40.28 42.29
C LEU A 12 -19.62 -40.83 42.70
N ALA A 13 -18.74 -40.04 43.26
CA ALA A 13 -18.63 -39.32 44.52
C ALA A 13 -17.22 -38.72 44.60
N LEU A 14 -17.03 -37.46 44.84
CA LEU A 14 -16.87 -36.79 46.14
C LEU A 14 -15.83 -37.40 47.09
N ALA A 15 -14.72 -36.68 47.32
CA ALA A 15 -14.22 -36.40 48.66
C ALA A 15 -12.94 -35.53 48.66
N LEU A 16 -13.10 -34.43 49.23
CA LEU A 16 -12.25 -33.50 49.98
C LEU A 16 -11.18 -34.22 50.83
N MET A 17 -9.92 -33.74 50.83
CA MET A 17 -9.13 -33.67 52.06
C MET A 17 -8.11 -32.50 51.98
N LEU A 18 -8.29 -31.61 52.92
CA LEU A 18 -7.42 -30.53 53.35
C LEU A 18 -6.36 -31.04 54.35
N LEU A 19 -5.33 -30.15 54.53
CA LEU A 19 -4.36 -30.09 55.66
C LEU A 19 -3.10 -30.98 55.50
N LEU A 20 -1.91 -30.54 55.78
CA LEU A 20 -1.33 -29.57 56.74
C LEU A 20 0.13 -29.25 56.37
N VAL A 21 0.53 -28.07 56.76
CA VAL A 21 1.85 -27.43 56.84
C VAL A 21 2.89 -28.28 57.54
N THR A 22 4.14 -28.31 57.06
CA THR A 22 5.33 -28.24 57.93
C THR A 22 6.49 -27.54 57.19
N VAL A 23 6.98 -26.51 57.83
CA VAL A 23 8.22 -25.79 57.58
C VAL A 23 9.40 -26.68 58.04
N LEU A 24 10.42 -26.84 57.23
CA LEU A 24 11.77 -27.12 57.70
C LEU A 24 12.79 -26.53 56.73
N ALA A 25 13.59 -25.63 57.28
CA ALA A 25 14.75 -25.04 56.65
C ALA A 25 15.86 -26.10 56.48
N GLY A 26 16.57 -26.00 55.34
CA GLY A 26 17.78 -26.78 55.10
C GLY A 26 18.55 -26.15 53.95
N CYS A 27 19.70 -25.64 54.28
CA CYS A 27 20.64 -24.94 53.38
C CYS A 27 21.36 -25.88 52.42
N SER A 28 21.76 -25.26 51.31
CA SER A 28 22.90 -25.48 50.42
C SER A 28 22.83 -26.62 49.42
N SER A 29 22.83 -26.24 48.15
CA SER A 29 23.95 -26.49 47.23
C SER A 29 23.65 -25.83 45.88
N ASP A 30 24.68 -25.19 45.35
CA ASP A 30 24.72 -24.51 44.08
C ASP A 30 24.11 -25.30 42.94
N SER A 31 23.11 -24.69 42.29
CA SER A 31 22.78 -24.95 40.92
C SER A 31 22.57 -23.58 40.25
N SER A 32 23.52 -23.21 39.42
CA SER A 32 23.49 -22.01 38.57
C SER A 32 22.24 -22.02 37.73
N SER A 33 21.15 -21.40 38.21
CA SER A 33 20.09 -20.90 37.38
C SER A 33 20.61 -19.61 36.74
N SER A 34 20.84 -19.63 35.45
CA SER A 34 20.97 -18.42 34.67
C SER A 34 19.69 -17.62 34.81
N SER A 35 19.65 -16.75 35.83
CA SER A 35 18.72 -15.62 35.84
C SER A 35 19.09 -14.76 34.67
N GLY A 36 18.28 -14.81 33.61
CA GLY A 36 18.33 -13.77 32.61
C GLY A 36 18.25 -12.42 33.33
N LYS A 37 19.27 -11.58 33.19
CA LYS A 37 19.19 -10.21 33.62
C LYS A 37 17.93 -9.65 32.95
N GLU A 38 16.94 -9.29 33.74
CA GLU A 38 15.93 -8.33 33.29
C GLU A 38 16.73 -7.14 32.77
N ALA A 39 16.43 -6.73 31.54
CA ALA A 39 17.13 -5.60 30.93
C ALA A 39 16.78 -4.36 31.75
N ASP A 40 17.80 -3.80 32.44
CA ASP A 40 17.68 -2.48 33.06
C ASP A 40 17.60 -1.45 31.94
N GLY A 41 16.44 -0.79 31.79
CA GLY A 41 16.21 0.24 30.78
C GLY A 41 14.87 0.92 30.99
N GLU A 42 14.70 2.12 30.43
CA GLU A 42 13.46 2.91 30.50
C GLU A 42 12.23 2.09 30.05
N TRP A 43 12.43 1.15 29.11
CA TRP A 43 11.40 0.34 28.51
C TRP A 43 11.32 -1.09 29.06
N ALA A 44 11.91 -1.33 30.25
CA ALA A 44 11.97 -2.67 30.84
C ALA A 44 10.60 -3.32 30.97
N GLY A 45 10.43 -4.48 30.31
CA GLY A 45 9.20 -5.26 30.33
C GLY A 45 8.10 -4.75 29.39
N GLN A 46 8.33 -3.66 28.65
CA GLN A 46 7.37 -3.17 27.67
C GLN A 46 7.53 -3.89 26.33
N LYS A 47 6.40 -4.08 25.64
CA LYS A 47 6.35 -4.69 24.31
C LYS A 47 5.41 -3.92 23.41
N VAL A 48 5.87 -3.65 22.19
CA VAL A 48 5.05 -3.10 21.10
C VAL A 48 4.75 -4.18 20.07
N LYS A 49 3.49 -4.36 19.73
CA LYS A 49 3.03 -5.24 18.66
C LYS A 49 2.79 -4.44 17.39
N VAL A 50 3.45 -4.80 16.33
CA VAL A 50 3.44 -4.09 15.05
C VAL A 50 2.85 -4.98 13.97
N GLN A 51 1.72 -4.58 13.41
CA GLN A 51 1.13 -5.22 12.25
C GLN A 51 1.72 -4.63 10.97
N LEU A 52 2.20 -5.51 10.07
CA LEU A 52 2.69 -5.15 8.74
C LEU A 52 1.96 -5.93 7.66
N ILE A 53 1.75 -5.29 6.51
CA ILE A 53 1.08 -5.86 5.32
C ILE A 53 2.11 -5.97 4.21
N GLY A 54 2.29 -7.18 3.67
CA GLY A 54 3.23 -7.46 2.58
C GLY A 54 3.83 -8.85 2.68
N ASP A 55 4.72 -9.15 1.77
CA ASP A 55 5.43 -10.43 1.72
C ASP A 55 6.69 -10.40 2.61
N PHE A 56 6.46 -10.15 3.90
CA PHE A 56 7.53 -10.07 4.89
C PHE A 56 7.83 -11.41 5.55
N SER A 57 9.10 -11.60 5.92
CA SER A 57 9.59 -12.69 6.75
C SER A 57 10.46 -12.16 7.89
N MET A 58 10.49 -12.85 9.01
CA MET A 58 11.44 -12.54 10.09
C MET A 58 12.86 -12.91 9.72
N ASP A 59 13.03 -14.02 9.00
CA ASP A 59 14.33 -14.55 8.61
C ASP A 59 14.70 -14.12 7.19
N ASP A 60 16.00 -14.08 6.91
CA ASP A 60 16.52 -13.90 5.56
C ASP A 60 15.99 -14.98 4.62
N SER A 61 15.70 -14.57 3.42
CA SER A 61 15.20 -15.47 2.37
C SER A 61 16.04 -15.37 1.10
N THR A 62 15.93 -16.40 0.26
CA THR A 62 16.50 -16.39 -1.09
C THR A 62 15.45 -16.89 -2.05
N ASP A 63 15.12 -16.07 -3.03
CA ASP A 63 14.20 -16.49 -4.10
C ASP A 63 14.79 -17.66 -4.86
N PRO A 64 14.09 -18.81 -4.94
CA PRO A 64 14.65 -20.03 -5.53
C PRO A 64 14.79 -19.96 -7.06
N ILE A 65 14.13 -19.00 -7.73
CA ILE A 65 14.14 -18.84 -9.18
C ILE A 65 15.21 -17.83 -9.59
N THR A 66 15.22 -16.66 -8.94
CA THR A 66 16.13 -15.55 -9.28
C THR A 66 17.43 -15.58 -8.50
N GLY A 67 17.48 -16.26 -7.34
CA GLY A 67 18.63 -16.26 -6.43
C GLY A 67 18.79 -14.95 -5.65
N VAL A 68 17.84 -14.04 -5.74
CA VAL A 68 17.84 -12.76 -5.02
C VAL A 68 17.69 -13.02 -3.53
N LYS A 69 18.59 -12.44 -2.74
CA LYS A 69 18.53 -12.49 -1.27
C LYS A 69 17.75 -11.30 -0.74
N THR A 70 16.85 -11.57 0.21
CA THR A 70 16.10 -10.56 0.93
C THR A 70 16.39 -10.69 2.42
N THR A 71 16.84 -9.61 3.04
CA THR A 71 17.09 -9.55 4.49
C THR A 71 15.77 -9.53 5.25
N GLY A 72 15.66 -10.36 6.29
CA GLY A 72 14.47 -10.46 7.12
C GLY A 72 14.28 -9.30 8.10
N LEU A 73 13.08 -9.16 8.66
CA LEU A 73 12.70 -8.11 9.62
C LEU A 73 13.47 -8.21 10.97
N GLN A 74 14.18 -9.31 11.21
CA GLN A 74 14.96 -9.46 12.44
C GLN A 74 15.96 -8.33 12.62
N VAL A 75 16.52 -7.78 11.54
CA VAL A 75 17.47 -6.66 11.60
C VAL A 75 16.83 -5.38 12.14
N LEU A 76 15.57 -5.09 11.76
CA LEU A 76 14.84 -3.94 12.28
C LEU A 76 14.49 -4.13 13.76
N LYS A 77 14.07 -5.34 14.12
CA LYS A 77 13.80 -5.69 15.51
C LYS A 77 15.01 -5.51 16.40
N ASP A 78 16.15 -6.06 15.99
CA ASP A 78 17.39 -6.01 16.78
C ASP A 78 17.90 -4.57 16.94
N GLU A 79 17.81 -3.74 15.88
CA GLU A 79 18.26 -2.35 15.95
C GLU A 79 17.32 -1.50 16.81
N PHE A 80 15.98 -1.70 16.71
CA PHE A 80 15.03 -1.00 17.58
C PHE A 80 15.24 -1.38 19.07
N GLU A 81 15.34 -2.68 19.37
CA GLU A 81 15.54 -3.15 20.75
C GLU A 81 16.90 -2.71 21.33
N LYS A 82 17.89 -2.51 20.48
CA LYS A 82 19.20 -1.95 20.86
C LYS A 82 19.09 -0.45 21.19
N GLN A 83 18.35 0.31 20.39
CA GLN A 83 18.13 1.74 20.63
C GLN A 83 17.21 2.00 21.83
N HIS A 84 16.33 1.04 22.18
CA HIS A 84 15.35 1.11 23.26
C HIS A 84 15.57 -0.02 24.26
N PRO A 85 16.59 0.07 25.14
CA PRO A 85 16.95 -1.01 26.06
C PRO A 85 15.77 -1.42 26.95
N GLY A 86 15.46 -2.71 26.95
CA GLY A 86 14.34 -3.29 27.69
C GLY A 86 13.04 -3.43 26.89
N ALA A 87 12.88 -2.70 25.80
CA ALA A 87 11.75 -2.86 24.89
C ALA A 87 11.80 -4.18 24.13
N LYS A 88 10.62 -4.68 23.73
CA LYS A 88 10.46 -5.81 22.81
C LYS A 88 9.53 -5.45 21.67
N VAL A 89 9.85 -5.94 20.46
CA VAL A 89 9.00 -5.82 19.29
C VAL A 89 8.46 -7.19 18.90
N GLU A 90 7.17 -7.27 18.62
CA GLU A 90 6.49 -8.43 18.07
C GLU A 90 5.80 -8.05 16.77
N PHE A 91 6.19 -8.68 15.66
CA PHE A 91 5.54 -8.44 14.37
C PHE A 91 4.36 -9.38 14.15
N ILE A 92 3.27 -8.83 13.61
CA ILE A 92 2.11 -9.57 13.11
C ILE A 92 2.07 -9.33 11.61
N LEU A 93 2.47 -10.35 10.84
CA LEU A 93 2.63 -10.27 9.40
C LEU A 93 1.37 -10.77 8.69
N MET A 94 0.91 -10.05 7.70
CA MET A 94 -0.24 -10.43 6.89
C MET A 94 -0.03 -10.12 5.40
N PRO A 95 -0.55 -10.96 4.50
CA PRO A 95 -0.49 -10.69 3.08
C PRO A 95 -1.47 -9.58 2.68
N TRP A 96 -1.27 -9.00 1.50
CA TRP A 96 -2.19 -8.04 0.91
C TRP A 96 -3.59 -8.59 0.66
N GLU A 97 -3.75 -9.92 0.54
CA GLU A 97 -5.06 -10.53 0.34
C GLU A 97 -5.94 -10.45 1.60
N GLY A 98 -7.09 -9.81 1.48
CA GLY A 98 -8.07 -9.67 2.57
C GLY A 98 -7.58 -8.83 3.75
N TYR A 99 -6.59 -7.96 3.53
CA TYR A 99 -5.98 -7.16 4.59
C TYR A 99 -6.95 -6.13 5.20
N THR A 100 -7.89 -5.59 4.43
CA THR A 100 -8.80 -4.54 4.91
C THR A 100 -9.70 -5.04 6.03
N GLU A 101 -10.38 -6.17 5.80
CA GLU A 101 -11.28 -6.79 6.79
C GLU A 101 -10.50 -7.30 8.00
N LYS A 102 -9.33 -7.87 7.78
CA LYS A 102 -8.45 -8.33 8.87
C LYS A 102 -7.98 -7.18 9.73
N THR A 103 -7.51 -6.08 9.13
CA THR A 103 -7.08 -4.88 9.87
C THR A 103 -8.23 -4.28 10.68
N GLN A 104 -9.44 -4.18 10.10
CA GLN A 104 -10.64 -3.73 10.82
C GLN A 104 -10.93 -4.61 12.05
N ALA A 105 -10.88 -5.93 11.89
CA ALA A 105 -11.12 -6.86 12.99
C ALA A 105 -10.07 -6.73 14.09
N MET A 106 -8.78 -6.64 13.72
CA MET A 106 -7.66 -6.51 14.66
C MET A 106 -7.70 -5.17 15.42
N LEU A 107 -8.02 -4.06 14.75
CA LEU A 107 -8.20 -2.76 15.40
C LEU A 107 -9.33 -2.80 16.43
N THR A 108 -10.46 -3.43 16.05
CA THR A 108 -11.62 -3.55 16.94
C THR A 108 -11.33 -4.44 18.15
N SER A 109 -10.51 -5.48 17.99
CA SER A 109 -10.12 -6.39 19.08
C SER A 109 -8.93 -5.90 19.91
N GLY A 110 -8.21 -4.85 19.45
CA GLY A 110 -7.00 -4.36 20.14
C GLY A 110 -5.82 -5.33 20.07
N GLU A 111 -5.65 -6.03 18.94
CA GLU A 111 -4.66 -7.11 18.82
C GLU A 111 -3.23 -6.58 18.66
N ALA A 112 -3.05 -5.41 18.06
CA ALA A 112 -1.75 -4.75 17.91
C ALA A 112 -1.77 -3.31 18.42
N ASP A 113 -0.59 -2.75 18.67
CA ASP A 113 -0.38 -1.35 19.08
C ASP A 113 -0.22 -0.43 17.88
N VAL A 114 0.50 -0.93 16.87
CA VAL A 114 0.88 -0.20 15.65
C VAL A 114 0.36 -0.93 14.43
N TYR A 115 -0.16 -0.18 13.47
CA TYR A 115 -0.72 -0.71 12.24
C TYR A 115 -0.17 0.01 11.02
N GLN A 116 0.29 -0.76 10.03
CA GLN A 116 0.36 -0.30 8.65
C GLN A 116 -1.05 -0.32 8.09
N MET A 117 -1.48 0.80 7.50
CA MET A 117 -2.86 0.97 7.07
C MET A 117 -2.96 1.17 5.56
N PRO A 118 -4.06 0.74 4.93
CA PRO A 118 -4.36 1.11 3.55
C PRO A 118 -4.85 2.57 3.44
N GLY A 119 -5.30 3.13 4.55
CA GLY A 119 -5.85 4.48 4.70
C GLY A 119 -6.39 4.69 6.10
N ILE A 120 -6.63 5.92 6.48
CA ILE A 120 -7.04 6.30 7.84
C ILE A 120 -8.47 6.83 7.94
N ALA A 121 -9.03 7.25 6.81
CA ALA A 121 -10.29 7.99 6.78
C ALA A 121 -11.52 7.20 7.24
N ASP A 122 -11.47 5.87 7.13
CA ASP A 122 -12.52 4.99 7.65
C ASP A 122 -12.40 4.76 9.16
N PHE A 123 -11.19 4.78 9.69
CA PHE A 123 -10.90 4.32 11.07
C PHE A 123 -10.81 5.46 12.08
N ALA A 124 -10.29 6.62 11.66
CA ALA A 124 -10.18 7.79 12.53
C ALA A 124 -11.54 8.30 13.02
N PRO A 125 -12.56 8.48 12.15
CA PRO A 125 -13.90 8.90 12.60
C PRO A 125 -14.59 7.91 13.53
N GLN A 126 -14.22 6.63 13.47
CA GLN A 126 -14.72 5.58 14.37
C GLN A 126 -14.02 5.58 15.74
N GLY A 127 -13.02 6.43 15.94
CA GLY A 127 -12.25 6.48 17.18
C GLY A 127 -11.33 5.27 17.38
N LEU A 128 -10.93 4.58 16.30
CA LEU A 128 -10.08 3.40 16.37
C LEU A 128 -8.58 3.75 16.33
N LEU A 129 -8.24 4.97 15.89
CA LEU A 129 -6.85 5.45 15.81
C LEU A 129 -6.56 6.54 16.84
N GLU A 130 -5.33 6.62 17.28
CA GLU A 130 -4.84 7.69 18.16
C GLU A 130 -4.36 8.86 17.31
N PRO A 131 -4.80 10.12 17.58
CA PRO A 131 -4.24 11.28 16.91
C PRO A 131 -2.77 11.48 17.29
N LEU A 132 -1.92 11.73 16.29
CA LEU A 132 -0.47 11.81 16.49
C LEU A 132 0.02 13.23 16.84
N GLN A 133 -0.79 14.27 16.63
CA GLN A 133 -0.38 15.65 16.93
C GLN A 133 0.13 15.83 18.34
N PRO A 134 -0.49 15.26 19.41
CA PRO A 134 0.02 15.42 20.79
C PRO A 134 1.43 14.81 20.99
N PHE A 135 1.78 13.76 20.27
CA PHE A 135 3.13 13.16 20.29
C PHE A 135 4.12 14.05 19.57
N ILE A 136 3.75 14.55 18.39
CA ILE A 136 4.57 15.47 17.58
C ILE A 136 4.89 16.74 18.38
N ASP A 137 3.90 17.34 19.02
CA ASP A 137 4.07 18.59 19.79
C ASP A 137 4.95 18.42 21.04
N LYS A 138 4.90 17.23 21.65
CA LYS A 138 5.67 16.89 22.85
C LYS A 138 7.12 16.51 22.54
N ASP A 139 7.37 15.95 21.36
CA ASP A 139 8.67 15.42 20.96
C ASP A 139 9.49 16.47 20.19
N SER A 140 10.37 17.19 20.89
CA SER A 140 11.21 18.22 20.29
C SER A 140 12.30 17.67 19.34
N GLU A 141 12.54 16.38 19.34
CA GLU A 141 13.52 15.73 18.47
C GLU A 141 12.88 15.26 17.14
N PHE A 142 11.57 15.11 17.10
CA PHE A 142 10.87 14.72 15.89
C PHE A 142 10.65 15.93 14.96
N ASN A 143 11.12 15.80 13.73
CA ASN A 143 10.92 16.82 12.70
C ASN A 143 10.01 16.27 11.58
N PRO A 144 8.76 16.74 11.45
CA PRO A 144 7.86 16.29 10.37
C PRO A 144 8.31 16.70 8.96
N ASP A 145 9.24 17.67 8.83
CA ASP A 145 9.77 18.11 7.54
C ASP A 145 10.71 17.07 6.87
N ILE A 146 10.99 15.96 7.55
CA ILE A 146 11.74 14.85 6.93
C ILE A 146 11.01 14.20 5.77
N PHE A 147 9.68 14.24 5.78
CA PHE A 147 8.87 13.59 4.75
C PHE A 147 8.87 14.36 3.43
N ILE A 148 8.76 13.63 2.33
CA ILE A 148 8.55 14.20 0.99
C ILE A 148 7.29 15.08 1.05
N ASP A 149 7.35 16.23 0.37
CA ASP A 149 6.26 17.20 0.38
C ASP A 149 4.92 16.55 0.03
N GLN A 150 3.85 17.00 0.66
CA GLN A 150 2.48 16.48 0.55
C GLN A 150 2.23 15.11 1.22
N GLN A 151 3.28 14.32 1.55
CA GLN A 151 3.07 12.97 2.08
C GLN A 151 2.39 12.98 3.45
N LEU A 152 2.80 13.85 4.36
CA LEU A 152 2.19 13.93 5.69
C LEU A 152 0.74 14.46 5.64
N ASP A 153 0.44 15.40 4.76
CA ASP A 153 -0.90 15.97 4.61
C ASP A 153 -1.93 14.92 4.14
N GLY A 154 -1.49 13.92 3.41
CA GLY A 154 -2.33 12.80 2.99
C GLY A 154 -2.82 11.93 4.15
N TRP A 155 -2.18 12.00 5.32
CA TRP A 155 -2.52 11.18 6.48
C TRP A 155 -3.22 11.97 7.58
N LYS A 156 -3.98 12.98 7.18
CA LYS A 156 -4.90 13.72 8.05
C LYS A 156 -6.32 13.21 7.85
N ALA A 157 -7.10 13.16 8.93
CA ALA A 157 -8.52 12.82 8.91
C ALA A 157 -9.28 13.56 10.00
N LEU A 158 -10.61 13.53 9.94
CA LEU A 158 -11.44 13.97 11.07
C LEU A 158 -11.53 12.86 12.11
N GLY A 159 -11.34 13.21 13.36
CA GLY A 159 -11.65 12.33 14.48
C GLY A 159 -13.16 12.27 14.77
N PRO A 160 -13.59 11.45 15.77
CA PRO A 160 -15.02 11.25 16.06
C PRO A 160 -15.73 12.55 16.51
N GLU A 161 -15.02 13.45 17.14
CA GLU A 161 -15.56 14.70 17.70
C GLU A 161 -14.78 15.94 17.21
N SER A 162 -13.89 15.76 16.21
CA SER A 162 -13.05 16.84 15.69
C SER A 162 -13.73 17.56 14.52
N GLU A 163 -13.65 18.89 14.53
CA GLU A 163 -14.05 19.74 13.41
C GLU A 163 -12.85 20.07 12.50
N GLU A 164 -11.63 19.76 12.95
CA GLU A 164 -10.39 20.00 12.22
C GLU A 164 -9.69 18.70 11.88
N LEU A 165 -8.91 18.73 10.78
CA LEU A 165 -8.11 17.59 10.36
C LEU A 165 -6.91 17.40 11.26
N GLU A 166 -6.77 16.21 11.83
CA GLU A 166 -5.66 15.80 12.67
C GLU A 166 -4.81 14.75 11.96
N ILE A 167 -3.52 14.67 12.29
CA ILE A 167 -2.61 13.65 11.79
C ILE A 167 -2.89 12.34 12.53
N TYR A 168 -3.26 11.28 11.81
CA TYR A 168 -3.48 9.93 12.35
C TYR A 168 -2.45 8.92 11.90
N GLY A 169 -1.58 9.26 10.96
CA GLY A 169 -0.52 8.40 10.48
C GLY A 169 0.71 9.15 10.05
N LEU A 170 1.88 8.53 10.21
CA LEU A 170 3.11 9.00 9.58
C LEU A 170 3.27 8.32 8.21
N PRO A 171 3.82 9.02 7.21
CA PRO A 171 4.19 8.40 5.94
C PRO A 171 5.19 7.27 6.18
N PHE A 172 4.77 6.04 5.95
CA PHE A 172 5.61 4.85 6.18
C PHE A 172 6.15 4.32 4.86
N PHE A 173 5.26 3.86 3.98
CA PHE A 173 5.62 3.50 2.63
C PHE A 173 5.18 4.62 1.69
N GLY A 174 6.15 5.19 0.97
CA GLY A 174 5.87 6.05 -0.15
C GLY A 174 5.39 5.23 -1.35
N ASP A 175 4.57 5.83 -2.17
CA ASP A 175 4.19 5.29 -3.47
C ASP A 175 3.81 6.47 -4.37
N ALA A 176 3.97 6.28 -5.65
CA ALA A 176 3.42 7.14 -6.69
C ALA A 176 3.00 6.27 -7.85
N ARG A 177 2.09 6.77 -8.66
CA ARG A 177 1.73 6.09 -9.91
C ARG A 177 2.23 6.91 -11.07
N PHE A 178 2.73 6.19 -12.08
CA PHE A 178 3.33 6.77 -13.27
C PHE A 178 3.14 5.82 -14.45
N ILE A 179 3.48 6.30 -15.63
CA ILE A 179 3.46 5.52 -16.87
C ILE A 179 4.87 5.03 -17.13
N THR A 180 5.03 3.74 -17.37
CA THR A 180 6.29 3.17 -17.86
C THR A 180 6.17 2.78 -19.33
N TYR A 181 7.27 2.87 -20.08
CA TYR A 181 7.29 2.48 -21.48
C TYR A 181 8.64 1.89 -21.90
N ASP A 182 8.60 1.08 -22.94
CA ASP A 182 9.76 0.35 -23.47
C ASP A 182 10.34 1.07 -24.69
N LYS A 183 11.43 1.82 -24.49
CA LYS A 183 12.11 2.59 -25.56
C LYS A 183 12.47 1.73 -26.77
N LYS A 184 12.87 0.46 -26.55
CA LYS A 184 13.22 -0.43 -27.67
C LYS A 184 12.02 -0.69 -28.59
N LEU A 185 10.82 -0.85 -28.04
CA LEU A 185 9.63 -1.03 -28.87
C LEU A 185 9.27 0.25 -29.61
N PHE A 186 9.42 1.42 -29.00
CA PHE A 186 9.26 2.69 -29.69
C PHE A 186 10.23 2.82 -30.85
N ASP A 187 11.51 2.48 -30.67
CA ASP A 187 12.54 2.49 -31.72
C ASP A 187 12.23 1.49 -32.83
N ASP A 188 11.86 0.26 -32.49
CA ASP A 188 11.51 -0.77 -33.48
C ASP A 188 10.37 -0.34 -34.42
N TRP A 189 9.41 0.42 -33.88
CA TRP A 189 8.27 0.92 -34.64
C TRP A 189 8.48 2.32 -35.24
N GLY A 190 9.60 2.98 -34.96
CA GLY A 190 9.88 4.36 -35.38
C GLY A 190 8.90 5.37 -34.78
N VAL A 191 8.48 5.15 -33.55
CA VAL A 191 7.56 6.03 -32.80
C VAL A 191 8.38 6.87 -31.82
N GLU A 192 8.11 8.17 -31.76
CA GLU A 192 8.73 9.05 -30.77
C GLU A 192 8.34 8.66 -29.35
N TYR A 193 9.28 8.79 -28.40
CA TYR A 193 9.06 8.50 -26.98
C TYR A 193 7.91 9.32 -26.40
N LEU A 194 7.32 8.84 -25.29
CA LEU A 194 6.29 9.59 -24.59
C LEU A 194 6.86 10.92 -24.08
N SER A 195 6.04 11.96 -24.13
CA SER A 195 6.33 13.22 -23.43
C SER A 195 6.39 13.01 -21.92
N GLU A 196 6.93 13.98 -21.19
CA GLU A 196 6.99 13.90 -19.72
C GLU A 196 5.58 13.77 -19.09
N ASN A 197 4.59 14.45 -19.68
CA ASN A 197 3.19 14.41 -19.22
C ASN A 197 2.30 14.08 -20.44
N PRO A 198 2.20 12.81 -20.82
CA PRO A 198 1.47 12.43 -22.02
C PRO A 198 -0.05 12.61 -21.85
N THR A 199 -0.72 13.02 -22.91
CA THR A 199 -2.18 13.07 -22.95
C THR A 199 -2.78 11.73 -23.33
N MET A 200 -4.08 11.55 -23.10
CA MET A 200 -4.82 10.36 -23.57
C MET A 200 -4.70 10.18 -25.09
N GLU A 201 -4.73 11.29 -25.87
CA GLU A 201 -4.57 11.28 -27.31
C GLU A 201 -3.18 10.80 -27.70
N GLU A 202 -2.13 11.32 -27.07
CA GLU A 202 -0.75 10.92 -27.33
C GLU A 202 -0.55 9.43 -27.09
N ILE A 203 -1.05 8.92 -25.95
CA ILE A 203 -0.97 7.49 -25.62
C ILE A 203 -1.73 6.66 -26.65
N SER A 204 -2.96 7.05 -26.98
CA SER A 204 -3.79 6.33 -27.96
C SER A 204 -3.12 6.22 -29.32
N GLU A 205 -2.57 7.32 -29.82
CA GLU A 205 -1.89 7.37 -31.11
C GLU A 205 -0.65 6.46 -31.15
N LYS A 206 0.18 6.56 -30.11
CA LYS A 206 1.42 5.79 -30.02
C LYS A 206 1.14 4.30 -29.78
N ALA A 207 0.21 3.97 -28.88
CA ALA A 207 -0.21 2.59 -28.63
C ALA A 207 -0.78 1.94 -29.90
N ALA A 208 -1.64 2.64 -30.66
CA ALA A 208 -2.19 2.12 -31.90
C ALA A 208 -1.10 1.83 -32.95
N LYS A 209 -0.09 2.71 -33.06
CA LYS A 209 1.04 2.51 -33.98
C LYS A 209 1.88 1.27 -33.63
N MET A 210 2.03 0.94 -32.34
CA MET A 210 2.86 -0.14 -31.85
C MET A 210 2.10 -1.47 -31.65
N THR A 211 0.84 -1.55 -32.07
CA THR A 211 0.05 -2.78 -31.96
C THR A 211 0.08 -3.55 -33.26
N GLY A 212 0.53 -4.81 -33.21
CA GLY A 212 0.61 -5.68 -34.36
C GLY A 212 1.93 -6.44 -34.45
N LYS A 213 2.35 -6.82 -35.67
CA LYS A 213 3.63 -7.48 -35.87
C LYS A 213 4.77 -6.48 -35.90
N ASN A 214 5.69 -6.61 -34.96
CA ASN A 214 6.88 -5.76 -34.83
C ASN A 214 7.65 -5.76 -36.17
N PRO A 215 7.95 -4.60 -36.75
CA PRO A 215 8.61 -4.50 -38.05
C PRO A 215 10.06 -4.99 -38.06
N VAL A 216 10.70 -5.10 -36.90
CA VAL A 216 12.08 -5.58 -36.76
C VAL A 216 12.12 -7.07 -36.42
N THR A 217 11.31 -7.53 -35.47
CA THR A 217 11.36 -8.91 -34.95
C THR A 217 10.31 -9.82 -35.58
N GLY A 218 9.22 -9.31 -36.12
CA GLY A 218 8.07 -10.08 -36.62
C GLY A 218 7.16 -10.63 -35.52
N GLU A 219 7.50 -10.42 -34.25
CA GLU A 219 6.72 -10.85 -33.09
C GLU A 219 5.48 -9.98 -32.88
N GLN A 220 4.46 -10.55 -32.21
CA GLN A 220 3.27 -9.79 -31.86
C GLN A 220 3.58 -8.80 -30.72
N ASN A 221 3.34 -7.49 -30.96
CA ASN A 221 3.37 -6.44 -29.98
C ASN A 221 1.97 -5.92 -29.64
N TYR A 222 1.85 -5.41 -28.43
CA TYR A 222 0.68 -4.71 -27.91
C TYR A 222 1.11 -3.30 -27.52
N GLY A 223 0.32 -2.30 -27.93
CA GLY A 223 0.71 -0.92 -27.71
C GLY A 223 0.61 -0.49 -26.24
N ILE A 224 -0.28 -1.11 -25.47
CA ILE A 224 -0.57 -0.72 -24.11
C ILE A 224 -0.98 -1.90 -23.25
N TRP A 225 -0.74 -1.77 -21.95
CA TRP A 225 -1.34 -2.59 -20.91
C TRP A 225 -1.75 -1.71 -19.73
N PHE A 226 -2.84 -2.03 -19.09
CA PHE A 226 -3.30 -1.45 -17.84
C PHE A 226 -4.02 -2.50 -17.01
N ARG A 227 -4.02 -2.29 -15.71
CA ARG A 227 -4.67 -3.22 -14.80
C ARG A 227 -6.19 -3.03 -14.82
N GLY A 228 -6.90 -4.06 -15.21
CA GLY A 228 -8.37 -4.07 -15.28
C GLY A 228 -9.07 -4.58 -14.02
N ASP A 229 -8.31 -4.95 -12.99
CA ASP A 229 -8.78 -5.48 -11.71
C ASP A 229 -8.79 -4.41 -10.60
N TRP A 230 -8.40 -4.75 -9.39
CA TRP A 230 -8.52 -3.94 -8.18
C TRP A 230 -8.01 -2.48 -8.26
N SER A 231 -7.11 -2.16 -9.17
CA SER A 231 -6.59 -0.79 -9.33
C SER A 231 -7.15 -0.04 -10.54
N SER A 232 -8.07 -0.63 -11.29
CA SER A 232 -8.68 -0.01 -12.48
C SER A 232 -9.40 1.31 -12.17
N ALA A 233 -9.98 1.42 -10.97
CA ALA A 233 -10.59 2.67 -10.51
C ALA A 233 -9.61 3.83 -10.49
N PHE A 234 -8.37 3.61 -10.08
CA PHE A 234 -7.34 4.64 -10.06
C PHE A 234 -6.91 5.04 -11.48
N THR A 235 -6.76 4.07 -12.38
CA THR A 235 -6.44 4.35 -13.79
C THR A 235 -7.53 5.20 -14.45
N LEU A 236 -8.81 4.87 -14.20
CA LEU A 236 -9.93 5.65 -14.68
C LEU A 236 -9.94 7.07 -14.10
N ILE A 237 -9.76 7.21 -12.79
CA ILE A 237 -9.74 8.49 -12.10
C ILE A 237 -8.62 9.38 -12.64
N ASN A 238 -7.40 8.83 -12.79
CA ASN A 238 -6.27 9.57 -13.35
C ASN A 238 -6.57 10.04 -14.78
N ALA A 239 -7.13 9.18 -15.61
CA ALA A 239 -7.53 9.55 -16.98
C ALA A 239 -8.58 10.67 -17.00
N ALA A 240 -9.62 10.58 -16.17
CA ALA A 240 -10.65 11.61 -16.06
C ALA A 240 -10.10 12.95 -15.55
N GLU A 241 -9.22 12.93 -14.57
CA GLU A 241 -8.57 14.14 -14.05
C GLU A 241 -7.64 14.78 -15.05
N GLY A 242 -6.92 13.98 -15.86
CA GLY A 242 -6.07 14.47 -16.94
C GLY A 242 -6.82 15.32 -17.98
N ILE A 243 -8.12 15.16 -18.08
CA ILE A 243 -8.99 15.98 -18.94
C ILE A 243 -9.86 16.99 -18.17
N GLY A 244 -9.44 17.34 -16.93
CA GLY A 244 -10.09 18.34 -16.10
C GLY A 244 -11.32 17.84 -15.32
N GLY A 245 -11.57 16.55 -15.31
CA GLY A 245 -12.66 15.93 -14.56
C GLY A 245 -12.41 15.85 -13.05
N LYS A 246 -13.47 15.51 -12.35
CA LYS A 246 -13.45 15.18 -10.93
C LYS A 246 -14.26 13.91 -10.72
N TRP A 247 -13.81 13.10 -9.81
CA TRP A 247 -14.53 11.89 -9.39
C TRP A 247 -15.33 12.11 -8.11
N GLY A 248 -15.03 13.21 -7.41
CA GLY A 248 -15.73 13.65 -6.23
C GLY A 248 -15.05 14.80 -5.50
N SER A 249 -15.64 15.19 -4.39
CA SER A 249 -15.20 16.28 -3.53
C SER A 249 -15.55 16.02 -2.07
N GLY A 250 -15.04 16.84 -1.16
CA GLY A 250 -15.22 16.71 0.27
C GLY A 250 -14.16 15.85 0.94
N PHE A 251 -13.97 16.09 2.23
CA PHE A 251 -12.92 15.44 3.03
C PHE A 251 -13.48 14.55 4.12
N ALA A 252 -14.51 14.98 4.81
CA ALA A 252 -15.22 14.20 5.80
C ALA A 252 -16.38 13.41 5.15
N TRP A 253 -16.78 12.30 5.77
CA TRP A 253 -17.85 11.45 5.24
C TRP A 253 -19.16 12.20 4.99
N ASN A 254 -19.52 13.16 5.82
CA ASN A 254 -20.71 13.99 5.66
C ASN A 254 -20.59 15.05 4.55
N GLU A 255 -19.39 15.30 4.05
CA GLU A 255 -19.11 16.26 2.97
C GLU A 255 -18.81 15.60 1.64
N VAL A 256 -18.49 14.30 1.64
CA VAL A 256 -18.12 13.57 0.43
C VAL A 256 -19.26 13.55 -0.56
N LYS A 257 -18.98 14.02 -1.77
CA LYS A 257 -19.84 13.95 -2.94
C LYS A 257 -19.11 13.21 -4.04
N LEU A 258 -19.66 12.11 -4.48
CA LEU A 258 -19.10 11.32 -5.58
C LEU A 258 -19.64 11.84 -6.92
N GLU A 259 -18.81 11.85 -7.93
CA GLU A 259 -19.13 12.29 -9.29
C GLU A 259 -18.68 11.21 -10.32
N PHE A 260 -18.89 9.93 -9.97
CA PHE A 260 -18.50 8.81 -10.82
C PHE A 260 -19.21 8.80 -12.18
N ASN A 261 -20.39 9.37 -12.28
CA ASN A 261 -21.17 9.46 -13.52
C ASN A 261 -20.97 10.80 -14.27
N SER A 262 -19.90 11.55 -13.96
CA SER A 262 -19.56 12.77 -14.71
C SER A 262 -19.22 12.47 -16.17
N SER A 263 -19.26 13.50 -17.02
CA SER A 263 -18.92 13.38 -18.45
C SER A 263 -17.44 13.00 -18.65
N GLU A 264 -16.55 13.46 -17.78
CA GLU A 264 -15.11 13.19 -17.84
C GLU A 264 -14.81 11.77 -17.39
N MET A 265 -15.49 11.26 -16.35
CA MET A 265 -15.40 9.84 -15.96
C MET A 265 -15.91 8.93 -17.08
N LEU A 266 -17.01 9.30 -17.74
CA LEU A 266 -17.52 8.54 -18.89
C LEU A 266 -16.51 8.52 -20.04
N LYS A 267 -15.94 9.68 -20.42
CA LYS A 267 -14.89 9.75 -21.45
C LYS A 267 -13.66 8.91 -21.08
N GLY A 268 -13.23 8.97 -19.81
CA GLY A 268 -12.13 8.14 -19.31
C GLY A 268 -12.40 6.64 -19.44
N LEU A 269 -13.60 6.19 -19.07
CA LEU A 269 -13.96 4.76 -19.18
C LEU A 269 -14.11 4.32 -20.64
N GLU A 270 -14.72 5.14 -21.49
CA GLU A 270 -14.80 4.87 -22.93
C GLU A 270 -13.40 4.79 -23.56
N TRP A 271 -12.48 5.67 -23.14
CA TRP A 271 -11.09 5.60 -23.57
C TRP A 271 -10.42 4.30 -23.12
N LEU A 272 -10.60 3.82 -21.88
CA LEU A 272 -10.06 2.55 -21.42
C LEU A 272 -10.61 1.37 -22.24
N LEU A 273 -11.88 1.41 -22.62
CA LEU A 273 -12.49 0.40 -23.51
C LEU A 273 -11.86 0.37 -24.90
N GLU A 274 -11.45 1.54 -25.44
CA GLU A 274 -10.71 1.58 -26.70
C GLU A 274 -9.26 1.07 -26.52
N MET A 275 -8.59 1.45 -25.44
CA MET A 275 -7.24 1.00 -25.14
C MET A 275 -7.16 -0.52 -24.92
N GLN A 276 -8.21 -1.12 -24.37
CA GLN A 276 -8.31 -2.56 -24.23
C GLN A 276 -8.12 -3.31 -25.56
N LYS A 277 -8.55 -2.73 -26.68
CA LYS A 277 -8.41 -3.33 -28.02
C LYS A 277 -6.96 -3.39 -28.50
N LEU A 278 -6.09 -2.58 -27.92
CA LEU A 278 -4.66 -2.49 -28.20
C LEU A 278 -3.80 -3.26 -27.18
N ALA A 279 -4.43 -3.86 -26.19
CA ALA A 279 -3.83 -4.64 -25.10
C ALA A 279 -3.89 -6.15 -25.40
N PRO A 280 -3.05 -6.97 -24.74
CA PRO A 280 -3.21 -8.43 -24.77
C PRO A 280 -4.52 -8.84 -24.08
N GLU A 281 -4.97 -10.05 -24.38
CA GLU A 281 -6.11 -10.66 -23.67
C GLU A 281 -5.76 -10.83 -22.18
N GLY A 282 -6.77 -10.76 -21.31
CA GLY A 282 -6.63 -11.08 -19.89
C GLY A 282 -6.38 -9.92 -18.96
N ILE A 283 -6.39 -8.65 -19.41
CA ILE A 283 -6.16 -7.48 -18.54
C ILE A 283 -7.11 -7.43 -17.34
N VAL A 284 -8.36 -7.87 -17.49
CA VAL A 284 -9.37 -7.92 -16.41
C VAL A 284 -8.99 -8.94 -15.32
N SER A 285 -8.22 -9.95 -15.69
CA SER A 285 -7.70 -10.97 -14.78
C SER A 285 -6.22 -10.73 -14.42
N ASN A 286 -5.71 -9.51 -14.66
CA ASN A 286 -4.31 -9.15 -14.45
C ASN A 286 -3.33 -10.09 -15.18
N GLN A 287 -3.63 -10.44 -16.43
CA GLN A 287 -2.84 -11.32 -17.29
C GLN A 287 -2.40 -10.60 -18.56
N GLY A 288 -1.53 -11.25 -19.31
CA GLY A 288 -1.04 -10.74 -20.58
C GLY A 288 0.21 -9.86 -20.47
N ASN A 289 0.69 -9.61 -19.26
CA ASN A 289 1.89 -8.80 -18.96
C ASN A 289 3.06 -9.63 -18.41
N GLU A 290 3.05 -10.95 -18.56
CA GLU A 290 4.05 -11.86 -17.97
C GLU A 290 5.46 -11.60 -18.50
N LYS A 291 5.57 -10.99 -19.69
CA LYS A 291 6.85 -10.59 -20.29
C LYS A 291 7.31 -9.19 -19.93
N TRP A 292 6.47 -8.40 -19.24
CA TRP A 292 6.84 -7.05 -18.83
C TRP A 292 8.09 -7.07 -17.97
N LEU A 293 8.99 -6.09 -18.16
CA LEU A 293 10.30 -6.02 -17.53
C LEU A 293 11.19 -7.25 -17.79
N THR A 294 11.03 -7.89 -18.94
CA THR A 294 11.97 -8.92 -19.44
C THR A 294 12.54 -8.52 -20.80
N LYS A 295 13.59 -9.20 -21.24
CA LYS A 295 14.17 -8.99 -22.57
C LYS A 295 13.19 -9.29 -23.70
N ASP A 296 12.21 -10.18 -23.46
CA ASP A 296 11.19 -10.60 -24.40
C ASP A 296 9.89 -9.79 -24.30
N ASN A 297 9.96 -8.61 -23.63
CA ASN A 297 8.80 -7.73 -23.51
C ASN A 297 8.21 -7.38 -24.87
N ASN A 298 6.89 -7.41 -24.95
CA ASN A 298 6.10 -7.13 -26.14
C ASN A 298 5.00 -6.09 -25.91
N ILE A 299 5.06 -5.34 -24.80
CA ILE A 299 4.12 -4.27 -24.44
C ILE A 299 4.85 -2.93 -24.54
N GLY A 300 4.27 -1.97 -25.29
CA GLY A 300 4.87 -0.65 -25.49
C GLY A 300 4.76 0.26 -24.27
N ILE A 301 3.55 0.38 -23.73
CA ILE A 301 3.19 1.34 -22.65
C ILE A 301 2.46 0.58 -21.53
N MET A 302 2.81 0.86 -20.29
CA MET A 302 2.10 0.35 -19.12
C MET A 302 1.62 1.51 -18.24
N LEU A 303 0.32 1.59 -18.01
CA LEU A 303 -0.30 2.63 -17.16
C LEU A 303 -0.29 2.22 -15.69
N ASN A 304 -0.37 3.22 -14.83
CA ASN A 304 -0.55 3.07 -13.39
C ASN A 304 0.49 2.13 -12.75
N THR A 305 1.75 2.28 -13.15
CA THR A 305 2.88 1.53 -12.58
C THR A 305 3.25 2.15 -11.23
N GLY A 306 3.54 1.31 -10.24
CA GLY A 306 4.11 1.73 -8.96
C GLY A 306 5.63 1.56 -8.92
N PRO A 307 6.33 2.22 -8.00
CA PRO A 307 7.79 2.13 -7.88
C PRO A 307 8.26 0.77 -7.39
N GLY A 308 7.60 0.16 -6.43
CA GLY A 308 7.83 -1.17 -5.89
C GLY A 308 9.20 -1.79 -6.20
N GLU A 309 9.21 -2.97 -6.78
CA GLU A 309 10.43 -3.67 -7.23
C GLU A 309 10.95 -3.23 -8.61
N LEU A 310 10.41 -2.14 -9.18
CA LEU A 310 10.71 -1.73 -10.57
C LEU A 310 12.20 -1.67 -10.86
N VAL A 311 12.97 -0.97 -10.01
CA VAL A 311 14.41 -0.79 -10.19
C VAL A 311 15.14 -2.12 -10.11
N LYS A 312 14.82 -2.96 -9.13
CA LYS A 312 15.43 -4.29 -8.99
C LYS A 312 15.17 -5.18 -10.20
N GLN A 313 13.97 -5.15 -10.73
CA GLN A 313 13.62 -5.94 -11.92
C GLN A 313 14.35 -5.43 -13.16
N ILE A 314 14.46 -4.10 -13.32
CA ILE A 314 15.21 -3.48 -14.40
C ILE A 314 16.69 -3.90 -14.34
N GLU A 315 17.33 -3.79 -13.18
CA GLU A 315 18.71 -4.22 -12.98
C GLU A 315 18.92 -5.72 -13.22
N ALA A 316 18.10 -6.55 -12.62
CA ALA A 316 18.20 -8.00 -12.74
C ALA A 316 18.09 -8.50 -14.20
N GLN A 317 17.43 -7.74 -15.06
CA GLN A 317 17.24 -8.06 -16.48
C GLN A 317 18.18 -7.27 -17.42
N GLY A 318 18.92 -6.27 -16.90
CA GLY A 318 19.76 -5.39 -17.70
C GLY A 318 18.94 -4.54 -18.67
N LEU A 319 17.92 -3.83 -18.14
CA LEU A 319 16.96 -3.04 -18.91
C LEU A 319 17.08 -1.53 -18.62
N GLU A 320 18.15 -1.07 -17.99
CA GLU A 320 18.36 0.31 -17.56
C GLU A 320 18.24 1.31 -18.72
N ASP A 321 18.81 0.95 -19.88
CA ASP A 321 18.72 1.78 -21.08
C ASP A 321 17.41 1.61 -21.87
N ARG A 322 16.54 0.70 -21.46
CA ARG A 322 15.37 0.29 -22.21
C ARG A 322 14.06 0.83 -21.62
N ILE A 323 13.90 0.79 -20.30
CA ILE A 323 12.68 1.24 -19.64
C ILE A 323 12.79 2.73 -19.29
N ALA A 324 11.71 3.46 -19.55
CA ALA A 324 11.60 4.85 -19.18
C ALA A 324 10.26 5.15 -18.49
N ILE A 325 10.21 6.28 -17.82
CA ILE A 325 9.06 6.73 -17.01
C ILE A 325 8.55 8.07 -17.57
N SER A 326 7.23 8.17 -17.64
CA SER A 326 6.49 9.43 -17.81
C SER A 326 5.54 9.62 -16.64
N GLN A 327 5.17 10.87 -16.36
CA GLN A 327 4.20 11.17 -15.31
C GLN A 327 2.83 10.61 -15.67
N GLU A 328 2.01 10.33 -14.67
CA GLU A 328 0.57 10.10 -14.86
C GLU A 328 -0.12 11.39 -15.36
N PHE A 329 -1.33 11.24 -15.86
CA PHE A 329 -2.14 12.34 -16.34
C PHE A 329 -2.24 13.48 -15.33
N LYS A 330 -2.05 14.71 -15.79
CA LYS A 330 -2.20 15.93 -15.00
C LYS A 330 -3.21 16.86 -15.65
N ASN A 331 -3.96 17.57 -14.81
CA ASN A 331 -4.83 18.63 -15.27
C ASN A 331 -4.04 19.90 -15.62
N GLU A 332 -4.72 20.93 -16.11
CA GLU A 332 -4.13 22.22 -16.46
C GLU A 332 -3.44 22.95 -15.28
N GLU A 333 -3.82 22.61 -14.04
CA GLU A 333 -3.20 23.14 -12.81
C GLU A 333 -1.92 22.37 -12.43
N GLY A 334 -1.52 21.35 -13.19
CA GLY A 334 -0.39 20.49 -12.89
C GLY A 334 -0.65 19.49 -11.75
N LYS A 335 -1.90 19.38 -11.30
CA LYS A 335 -2.34 18.40 -10.31
C LYS A 335 -2.81 17.14 -11.00
N GLY A 336 -2.50 16.02 -10.43
CA GLY A 336 -2.92 14.72 -10.95
C GLY A 336 -2.00 13.63 -10.51
N GLY A 337 -2.27 12.44 -10.99
CA GLY A 337 -1.63 11.26 -10.48
C GLY A 337 -2.26 10.83 -9.15
N MET A 338 -1.93 9.64 -8.72
CA MET A 338 -2.44 9.08 -7.49
C MET A 338 -1.40 9.27 -6.39
N PHE A 339 -1.78 9.96 -5.30
CA PHE A 339 -1.06 9.77 -4.05
C PHE A 339 -1.33 8.35 -3.57
N ALA A 340 -0.30 7.60 -3.34
CA ALA A 340 -0.38 6.24 -2.86
C ALA A 340 0.62 6.04 -1.72
N GLY A 341 0.64 4.85 -1.14
CA GLY A 341 1.48 4.51 -0.02
C GLY A 341 0.67 3.96 1.14
N SER A 342 1.33 3.77 2.24
CA SER A 342 0.69 3.29 3.47
C SER A 342 1.20 4.12 4.65
N PRO A 343 0.30 4.65 5.48
CA PRO A 343 0.70 5.24 6.75
C PRO A 343 0.98 4.17 7.78
N ILE A 344 1.75 4.53 8.79
CA ILE A 344 1.87 3.78 10.03
C ILE A 344 1.17 4.55 11.16
N THR A 345 0.35 3.87 11.94
CA THR A 345 -0.59 4.47 12.89
C THR A 345 -0.50 3.80 14.26
N ILE A 346 -1.00 4.49 15.28
CA ILE A 346 -1.17 3.93 16.64
C ILE A 346 -2.65 3.62 16.85
N ALA A 347 -2.95 2.41 17.34
CA ALA A 347 -4.31 2.05 17.72
C ALA A 347 -4.76 2.85 18.95
N LYS A 348 -6.02 3.35 18.95
CA LYS A 348 -6.60 4.03 20.12
C LYS A 348 -6.60 3.16 21.36
N SER A 349 -6.77 1.85 21.19
CA SER A 349 -6.80 0.83 22.24
C SER A 349 -5.43 0.46 22.80
N SER A 350 -4.31 0.90 22.18
CA SER A 350 -2.97 0.58 22.68
C SER A 350 -2.75 1.09 24.09
N GLU A 351 -2.21 0.24 24.96
CA GLU A 351 -1.74 0.58 26.30
C GLU A 351 -0.26 1.01 26.31
N ASN A 352 0.45 0.83 25.17
CA ASN A 352 1.89 1.09 25.00
C ASN A 352 2.15 2.27 24.05
N LYS A 353 1.35 3.33 24.10
CA LYS A 353 1.35 4.41 23.10
C LYS A 353 2.68 5.12 22.96
N GLU A 354 3.39 5.36 24.07
CA GLU A 354 4.71 6.01 24.04
C GLU A 354 5.74 5.12 23.33
N LEU A 355 5.79 3.81 23.61
CA LEU A 355 6.66 2.88 22.89
C LEU A 355 6.22 2.69 21.44
N ALA A 356 4.92 2.76 21.14
CA ALA A 356 4.39 2.76 19.79
C ALA A 356 4.84 4.01 19.02
N TRP A 357 4.88 5.19 19.65
CA TRP A 357 5.42 6.40 19.06
C TRP A 357 6.92 6.27 18.74
N GLU A 358 7.72 5.71 19.65
CA GLU A 358 9.13 5.43 19.38
C GLU A 358 9.29 4.50 18.17
N TRP A 359 8.40 3.49 18.04
CA TRP A 359 8.40 2.63 16.85
C TRP A 359 8.05 3.39 15.57
N LEU A 360 7.07 4.30 15.59
CA LEU A 360 6.73 5.11 14.42
C LEU A 360 7.93 5.95 13.96
N LYS A 361 8.63 6.59 14.89
CA LYS A 361 9.86 7.35 14.58
C LYS A 361 10.94 6.47 13.98
N PHE A 362 11.18 5.31 14.57
CA PHE A 362 12.15 4.35 14.06
C PHE A 362 11.79 3.86 12.67
N ALA A 363 10.55 3.46 12.44
CA ALA A 363 10.07 2.95 11.15
C ALA A 363 10.14 3.99 10.02
N THR A 364 10.13 5.28 10.37
CA THR A 364 10.28 6.40 9.43
C THR A 364 11.68 7.02 9.43
N SER A 365 12.63 6.43 10.15
CA SER A 365 14.05 6.83 10.12
C SER A 365 14.73 6.36 8.82
N ASP A 366 15.84 7.01 8.48
CA ASP A 366 16.64 6.64 7.31
C ASP A 366 17.02 5.15 7.31
N PHE A 367 17.43 4.62 8.47
CA PHE A 367 17.82 3.21 8.59
C PHE A 367 16.68 2.26 8.20
N ALA A 368 15.49 2.47 8.73
CA ALA A 368 14.36 1.59 8.42
C ALA A 368 13.83 1.81 7.00
N GLN A 369 13.80 3.06 6.54
CA GLN A 369 13.34 3.40 5.19
C GLN A 369 14.29 2.85 4.11
N GLU A 370 15.62 2.94 4.32
CA GLU A 370 16.62 2.34 3.43
C GLU A 370 16.52 0.81 3.41
N TYR A 371 16.30 0.17 4.58
CA TYR A 371 16.03 -1.26 4.65
C TYR A 371 14.82 -1.67 3.79
N PHE A 372 13.68 -0.98 3.92
CA PHE A 372 12.50 -1.30 3.13
C PHE A 372 12.69 -1.06 1.63
N TYR A 373 13.45 -0.03 1.27
CA TYR A 373 13.81 0.22 -0.12
C TYR A 373 14.75 -0.87 -0.66
N ASP A 374 15.81 -1.20 0.04
CA ASP A 374 16.79 -2.21 -0.38
C ASP A 374 16.22 -3.62 -0.46
N THR A 375 15.24 -3.94 0.38
CA THR A 375 14.51 -5.21 0.28
C THR A 375 13.45 -5.22 -0.82
N GLY A 376 13.15 -4.08 -1.44
CA GLY A 376 12.09 -3.92 -2.46
C GLY A 376 10.68 -3.93 -1.88
N ALA A 377 10.57 -3.88 -0.56
CA ALA A 377 9.28 -3.94 0.10
C ALA A 377 8.47 -2.65 -0.06
N ALA A 378 9.17 -1.49 -0.11
CA ALA A 378 8.52 -0.19 -0.20
C ALA A 378 9.41 0.87 -0.87
N PHE A 379 8.78 1.91 -1.38
CA PHE A 379 9.45 3.13 -1.79
C PHE A 379 9.57 4.08 -0.58
N PRO A 380 10.68 4.82 -0.42
CA PRO A 380 10.86 5.68 0.73
C PRO A 380 9.91 6.88 0.72
N SER A 381 9.49 7.31 1.90
CA SER A 381 8.66 8.51 2.11
C SER A 381 9.44 9.72 2.60
N VAL A 382 10.76 9.59 2.79
CA VAL A 382 11.64 10.61 3.39
C VAL A 382 12.50 11.32 2.33
N LYS A 383 12.74 12.62 2.52
CA LYS A 383 13.52 13.46 1.60
C LYS A 383 14.99 13.03 1.49
N SER A 384 15.54 12.53 2.58
CA SER A 384 16.93 12.03 2.63
C SER A 384 17.20 10.90 1.65
N ALA A 385 16.18 10.17 1.22
CA ALA A 385 16.32 9.11 0.24
C ALA A 385 16.92 9.57 -1.09
N LEU A 386 16.73 10.84 -1.48
CA LEU A 386 17.36 11.42 -2.66
C LEU A 386 18.90 11.48 -2.57
N GLU A 387 19.44 11.40 -1.35
CA GLU A 387 20.88 11.43 -1.09
C GLU A 387 21.51 10.04 -0.97
N TRP A 388 20.70 8.96 -0.89
CA TRP A 388 21.21 7.60 -0.77
C TRP A 388 21.91 7.16 -2.05
N GLU A 389 23.04 6.44 -1.93
CA GLU A 389 23.78 5.94 -3.09
C GLU A 389 22.96 4.96 -3.92
N SER A 390 22.13 4.16 -3.28
CA SER A 390 21.21 3.20 -3.91
C SER A 390 20.15 3.89 -4.78
N VAL A 391 19.72 5.10 -4.40
CA VAL A 391 18.75 5.91 -5.17
C VAL A 391 19.47 6.71 -6.27
N LYS A 392 20.60 7.36 -5.96
CA LYS A 392 21.40 8.15 -6.93
C LYS A 392 21.87 7.33 -8.12
N LYS A 393 22.21 6.08 -7.90
CA LYS A 393 22.60 5.15 -8.96
C LYS A 393 21.54 5.00 -10.05
N HIS A 394 20.27 5.26 -9.72
CA HIS A 394 19.11 5.12 -10.60
C HIS A 394 18.33 6.43 -10.78
N GLU A 395 19.02 7.57 -10.67
CA GLU A 395 18.40 8.89 -10.74
C GLU A 395 17.56 9.09 -12.03
N ASP A 396 18.01 8.54 -13.16
CA ASP A 396 17.32 8.62 -14.44
C ASP A 396 15.90 8.00 -14.39
N ILE A 397 15.72 6.94 -13.58
CA ILE A 397 14.45 6.26 -13.39
C ILE A 397 13.71 6.84 -12.19
N LEU A 398 14.39 7.03 -11.07
CA LEU A 398 13.77 7.40 -9.80
C LEU A 398 13.46 8.90 -9.68
N GLY A 399 14.21 9.77 -10.37
CA GLY A 399 13.95 11.21 -10.37
C GLY A 399 12.50 11.55 -10.77
N PRO A 400 11.96 11.03 -11.89
CA PRO A 400 10.54 11.18 -12.23
C PRO A 400 9.58 10.64 -11.16
N VAL A 401 9.93 9.56 -10.45
CA VAL A 401 9.10 8.99 -9.36
C VAL A 401 9.02 9.96 -8.18
N PHE A 402 10.16 10.45 -7.69
CA PHE A 402 10.19 11.45 -6.61
C PHE A 402 9.47 12.73 -7.00
N LYS A 403 9.60 13.15 -8.26
CA LYS A 403 8.85 14.28 -8.80
C LYS A 403 7.33 14.03 -8.76
N ALA A 404 6.89 12.82 -9.11
CA ALA A 404 5.48 12.44 -9.01
C ALA A 404 4.97 12.48 -7.57
N MET A 405 5.76 11.97 -6.61
CA MET A 405 5.42 11.98 -5.18
C MET A 405 5.32 13.39 -4.60
N SER A 406 6.10 14.34 -5.10
CA SER A 406 6.11 15.74 -4.66
C SER A 406 5.08 16.62 -5.39
N THR A 407 4.36 16.09 -6.37
CA THR A 407 3.36 16.85 -7.13
C THR A 407 2.10 17.04 -6.27
N PRO A 408 1.55 18.26 -6.19
CA PRO A 408 0.27 18.49 -5.54
C PRO A 408 -0.83 17.64 -6.16
N TYR A 409 -1.60 16.98 -5.32
CA TYR A 409 -2.70 16.11 -5.71
C TYR A 409 -3.98 16.49 -4.99
N THR A 410 -5.12 16.05 -5.53
CA THR A 410 -6.38 16.16 -4.82
C THR A 410 -6.43 15.05 -3.77
N PRO A 411 -6.63 15.37 -2.48
CA PRO A 411 -6.72 14.36 -1.43
C PRO A 411 -7.80 13.32 -1.75
N ARG A 412 -7.40 12.08 -1.98
CA ARG A 412 -8.31 10.99 -2.39
C ARG A 412 -8.41 9.89 -1.35
N TYR A 413 -7.57 10.01 -0.35
CA TYR A 413 -7.31 8.92 0.57
C TYR A 413 -8.48 8.52 1.41
N HIS A 414 -9.36 9.48 1.70
CA HIS A 414 -10.46 9.21 2.60
C HIS A 414 -11.36 8.10 2.11
N TRP A 415 -11.40 7.91 0.81
CA TRP A 415 -12.30 6.92 0.22
C TRP A 415 -11.61 5.99 -0.79
N ALA A 416 -10.30 6.19 -1.04
CA ALA A 416 -9.51 5.29 -1.88
C ALA A 416 -9.41 3.87 -1.31
N ALA A 417 -9.47 3.73 0.01
CA ALA A 417 -9.51 2.43 0.69
C ALA A 417 -10.94 2.01 1.07
N ALA A 418 -11.95 2.80 0.75
CA ALA A 418 -13.33 2.57 1.14
C ALA A 418 -14.14 1.86 0.07
N GLN A 419 -15.32 1.39 0.44
CA GLN A 419 -16.24 0.66 -0.41
C GLN A 419 -16.55 1.32 -1.76
N PRO A 420 -16.68 2.66 -1.90
CA PRO A 420 -16.90 3.30 -3.20
C PRO A 420 -15.87 2.94 -4.27
N ARG A 421 -14.60 2.79 -3.91
CA ARG A 421 -13.56 2.35 -4.84
C ARG A 421 -13.82 0.92 -5.34
N PHE A 422 -14.19 0.01 -4.44
CA PHE A 422 -14.45 -1.39 -4.81
C PHE A 422 -15.69 -1.52 -5.69
N ILE A 423 -16.72 -0.73 -5.40
CA ILE A 423 -17.93 -0.64 -6.26
C ILE A 423 -17.54 -0.14 -7.65
N LEU A 424 -16.78 0.96 -7.74
CA LEU A 424 -16.32 1.50 -9.01
C LEU A 424 -15.47 0.48 -9.79
N THR A 425 -14.51 -0.19 -9.13
CA THR A 425 -13.70 -1.24 -9.73
C THR A 425 -14.56 -2.36 -10.33
N SER A 426 -15.54 -2.86 -9.59
CA SER A 426 -16.45 -3.92 -10.06
C SER A 426 -17.25 -3.50 -11.29
N GLU A 427 -17.68 -2.25 -11.36
CA GLU A 427 -18.44 -1.74 -12.50
C GLU A 427 -17.54 -1.46 -13.72
N ILE A 428 -16.30 -1.03 -13.51
CA ILE A 428 -15.29 -0.96 -14.59
C ILE A 428 -15.05 -2.36 -15.18
N GLU A 429 -14.88 -3.38 -14.33
CA GLU A 429 -14.75 -4.77 -14.78
C GLU A 429 -15.96 -5.23 -15.60
N ALA A 430 -17.17 -4.87 -15.15
CA ALA A 430 -18.40 -5.18 -15.89
C ALA A 430 -18.43 -4.50 -17.28
N ALA A 431 -17.89 -3.30 -17.41
CA ALA A 431 -17.76 -2.61 -18.69
C ALA A 431 -16.68 -3.25 -19.58
N LEU A 432 -15.48 -3.52 -19.05
CA LEU A 432 -14.38 -4.16 -19.77
C LEU A 432 -14.73 -5.57 -20.28
N THR A 433 -15.60 -6.30 -19.56
CA THR A 433 -16.10 -7.61 -19.98
C THR A 433 -17.33 -7.56 -20.89
N GLY A 434 -17.81 -6.35 -21.22
CA GLY A 434 -19.00 -6.17 -22.06
C GLY A 434 -20.32 -6.54 -21.39
N LYS A 435 -20.34 -6.80 -20.09
CA LYS A 435 -21.56 -7.10 -19.31
C LYS A 435 -22.44 -5.85 -19.13
N ARG A 436 -21.86 -4.66 -19.23
CA ARG A 436 -22.54 -3.37 -19.05
C ARG A 436 -21.94 -2.31 -19.98
N SER A 437 -22.74 -1.33 -20.38
CA SER A 437 -22.20 -0.16 -21.09
C SER A 437 -21.39 0.71 -20.10
N ALA A 438 -20.44 1.50 -20.59
CA ALA A 438 -19.67 2.43 -19.76
C ALA A 438 -20.59 3.36 -18.96
N LYS A 439 -21.62 3.91 -19.60
CA LYS A 439 -22.58 4.80 -18.95
C LYS A 439 -23.34 4.09 -17.81
N ASP A 440 -23.94 2.92 -18.11
CA ASP A 440 -24.70 2.19 -17.09
C ASP A 440 -23.82 1.70 -15.92
N ALA A 441 -22.55 1.37 -16.19
CA ALA A 441 -21.57 0.99 -15.18
C ALA A 441 -21.30 2.16 -14.20
N LEU A 442 -21.05 3.34 -14.73
CA LEU A 442 -20.78 4.53 -13.91
C LEU A 442 -22.02 5.04 -13.18
N GLU A 443 -23.21 4.99 -13.80
CA GLU A 443 -24.47 5.31 -13.13
C GLU A 443 -24.74 4.37 -11.95
N LYS A 444 -24.48 3.08 -12.13
CA LYS A 444 -24.62 2.09 -11.05
C LYS A 444 -23.58 2.31 -9.94
N ALA A 445 -22.32 2.52 -10.31
CA ALA A 445 -21.26 2.82 -9.34
C ALA A 445 -21.61 4.07 -8.51
N GLN A 446 -22.07 5.14 -9.17
CA GLN A 446 -22.53 6.36 -8.51
C GLN A 446 -23.62 6.08 -7.50
N LYS A 447 -24.66 5.38 -7.93
CA LYS A 447 -25.84 5.07 -7.10
C LYS A 447 -25.45 4.25 -5.87
N GLU A 448 -24.80 3.10 -6.06
CA GLU A 448 -24.46 2.17 -4.97
C GLU A 448 -23.46 2.81 -3.98
N SER A 449 -22.52 3.62 -4.48
CA SER A 449 -21.58 4.33 -3.61
C SER A 449 -22.22 5.45 -2.82
N THR A 450 -23.20 6.15 -3.40
CA THR A 450 -23.99 7.17 -2.68
C THR A 450 -24.83 6.52 -1.59
N GLU A 451 -25.52 5.42 -1.90
CA GLU A 451 -26.30 4.64 -0.92
C GLU A 451 -25.41 4.14 0.23
N TRP A 452 -24.18 3.73 -0.05
CA TRP A 452 -23.23 3.34 0.99
C TRP A 452 -22.83 4.52 1.88
N LEU A 453 -22.56 5.71 1.30
CA LEU A 453 -22.22 6.92 2.08
C LEU A 453 -23.36 7.35 3.02
N GLU A 454 -24.63 7.17 2.62
CA GLU A 454 -25.79 7.49 3.46
C GLU A 454 -25.91 6.61 4.70
N THR A 455 -25.14 5.53 4.79
CA THR A 455 -25.11 4.62 5.95
C THR A 455 -24.02 4.95 6.97
N ARG A 456 -23.23 6.02 6.75
CA ARG A 456 -22.07 6.42 7.58
C ARG A 456 -22.31 7.51 8.60
#